data_2a0605da62de92e87e577979e6b8813e
#
_entry.id   2a0605da62de92e87e577979e6b8813e
#
_cell.length_a   1.000
_cell.length_b   1.000
_cell.length_c   1.000
_cell.angle_alpha   90.00
_cell.angle_beta   90.00
_cell.angle_gamma   90.00
#
_symmetry.space_group_name_H-M   'P 1'
#
loop_
_entity.id
_entity.type
_entity.pdbx_description
1 polymer ?
#
loop_
_entity_poly.entity_id
_entity_poly.type
_entity_poly.pdbx_seq_one_letter_code
_entity_poly.pdbx_strand_id
1 'polypeptide(L)'
;MPKYRNIEKSRSSSGFIAPVSPLPYGRGWGWVSRGWGFVFTLIILIACQKADELYYRGALVSFTYTYTNTVPELNAALGSMGEFCTIRMDGQNFIFSNLKTTTTRPLTAADTRVHPALGLAGLIVGLPNIPDVGADVSRVTAFDLACPCYDDYDTPRNLQLRPGGFAYCSRCQRTYNLNSQGIVAEGQPGRSLYRYRITYNAFGNTVSITN
;
A
#
# COMPACT_ATOMS: atom_id res chain seq x y z
N MET A 1 -19.09 -48.02 -21.91
CA MET A 1 -18.94 -48.23 -23.37
C MET A 1 -19.44 -47.02 -24.14
N PRO A 2 -18.86 -46.71 -25.21
CA PRO A 2 -18.26 -45.40 -25.50
C PRO A 2 -18.95 -44.66 -26.64
N LYS A 3 -18.61 -43.43 -26.91
CA LYS A 3 -18.51 -42.96 -28.30
C LYS A 3 -17.58 -41.77 -28.41
N TYR A 4 -16.39 -42.07 -28.90
CA TYR A 4 -15.51 -41.13 -29.60
C TYR A 4 -16.24 -40.56 -30.82
N ARG A 5 -16.10 -39.27 -31.06
CA ARG A 5 -16.29 -38.70 -32.39
C ARG A 5 -15.15 -37.73 -32.69
N ASN A 6 -14.21 -38.24 -33.48
CA ASN A 6 -13.30 -37.49 -34.31
C ASN A 6 -14.05 -36.61 -35.27
N ILE A 7 -13.64 -35.39 -35.48
CA ILE A 7 -13.80 -34.71 -36.77
C ILE A 7 -12.50 -33.99 -37.07
N GLU A 8 -11.96 -34.39 -38.17
CA GLU A 8 -10.82 -33.96 -38.94
C GLU A 8 -10.89 -32.53 -39.47
N LYS A 9 -9.69 -31.97 -39.62
CA LYS A 9 -9.09 -31.37 -40.83
C LYS A 9 -9.75 -30.18 -41.53
N SER A 10 -8.95 -29.25 -41.72
CA SER A 10 -8.40 -28.55 -42.91
C SER A 10 -8.71 -27.07 -42.88
N ARG A 11 -7.82 -26.12 -43.13
CA ARG A 11 -7.09 -25.91 -44.39
C ARG A 11 -6.06 -24.79 -44.21
N SER A 12 -4.91 -25.05 -44.75
CA SER A 12 -3.92 -24.15 -45.28
C SER A 12 -4.52 -23.03 -46.14
N SER A 13 -4.07 -21.79 -45.94
CA SER A 13 -4.02 -20.81 -47.02
C SER A 13 -2.79 -19.94 -46.91
N SER A 14 -1.98 -20.17 -47.89
CA SER A 14 -0.81 -19.47 -48.38
C SER A 14 -0.94 -17.96 -48.46
N GLY A 15 0.11 -17.28 -48.03
CA GLY A 15 0.90 -16.25 -48.60
C GLY A 15 0.27 -15.21 -49.54
N PHE A 16 0.40 -13.96 -49.11
CA PHE A 16 0.58 -12.86 -50.05
C PHE A 16 1.63 -11.91 -49.45
N ILE A 17 2.81 -11.98 -50.05
CA ILE A 17 3.86 -10.99 -49.89
C ILE A 17 3.54 -9.85 -50.83
N ALA A 18 3.17 -8.71 -50.33
CA ALA A 18 3.04 -7.49 -51.13
C ALA A 18 4.43 -6.86 -51.34
N PRO A 19 4.73 -6.35 -52.56
CA PRO A 19 6.01 -5.77 -52.88
C PRO A 19 6.17 -4.40 -52.23
N VAL A 20 7.33 -4.20 -51.60
CA VAL A 20 7.80 -2.92 -51.04
C VAL A 20 8.14 -2.00 -52.21
N SER A 21 7.40 -0.92 -52.38
CA SER A 21 7.77 0.17 -53.30
C SER A 21 8.80 1.08 -52.62
N PRO A 22 9.83 1.50 -53.35
CA PRO A 22 10.85 2.43 -52.86
C PRO A 22 10.26 3.84 -52.74
N LEU A 23 10.45 4.47 -51.58
CA LEU A 23 10.10 5.86 -51.31
C LEU A 23 11.02 6.80 -52.15
N PRO A 24 10.50 7.87 -52.73
CA PRO A 24 11.27 8.84 -53.44
C PRO A 24 12.15 9.69 -52.50
N TYR A 25 13.40 9.81 -52.85
CA TYR A 25 14.41 10.66 -52.22
C TYR A 25 14.05 12.13 -52.53
N GLY A 26 13.35 12.79 -51.58
CA GLY A 26 13.01 14.20 -51.65
C GLY A 26 13.88 15.02 -50.71
N ARG A 27 14.81 15.77 -51.25
CA ARG A 27 15.55 16.84 -50.54
C ARG A 27 14.58 17.92 -50.09
N GLY A 28 14.56 18.18 -48.77
CA GLY A 28 13.85 19.32 -48.21
C GLY A 28 14.41 19.64 -46.85
N TRP A 29 15.54 20.35 -46.78
CA TRP A 29 16.00 21.03 -45.56
C TRP A 29 15.08 22.24 -45.32
N GLY A 30 14.35 22.24 -44.24
CA GLY A 30 13.53 23.40 -43.92
C GLY A 30 12.99 23.32 -42.47
N TRP A 31 13.74 23.89 -41.52
CA TRP A 31 13.24 24.63 -40.36
C TRP A 31 12.01 24.09 -39.59
N VAL A 32 12.18 23.08 -38.76
CA VAL A 32 11.31 22.90 -37.61
C VAL A 32 12.14 22.33 -36.45
N SER A 33 12.86 23.13 -35.70
CA SER A 33 13.60 22.61 -34.54
C SER A 33 13.73 23.60 -33.37
N ARG A 34 12.76 24.50 -33.17
CA ARG A 34 12.79 25.39 -31.99
C ARG A 34 11.60 25.27 -31.02
N GLY A 35 10.56 24.51 -31.36
CA GLY A 35 9.36 24.40 -30.48
C GLY A 35 9.25 23.13 -29.64
N TRP A 36 9.86 22.05 -30.09
CA TRP A 36 9.66 20.72 -29.45
C TRP A 36 10.56 20.47 -28.24
N GLY A 37 11.69 21.15 -28.14
CA GLY A 37 12.59 21.04 -26.99
C GLY A 37 11.96 21.55 -25.69
N PHE A 38 11.18 22.62 -25.77
CA PHE A 38 10.52 23.19 -24.60
C PHE A 38 9.37 22.33 -24.07
N VAL A 39 8.64 21.64 -24.96
CA VAL A 39 7.53 20.76 -24.57
C VAL A 39 8.04 19.51 -23.87
N PHE A 40 9.14 18.91 -24.37
CA PHE A 40 9.77 17.76 -23.72
C PHE A 40 10.36 18.10 -22.34
N THR A 41 10.99 19.27 -22.21
CA THR A 41 11.57 19.72 -20.94
C THR A 41 10.47 20.01 -19.91
N LEU A 42 9.33 20.55 -20.34
CA LEU A 42 8.20 20.83 -19.46
C LEU A 42 7.53 19.52 -18.94
N ILE A 43 7.44 18.50 -19.79
CA ILE A 43 6.88 17.19 -19.41
C ILE A 43 7.75 16.48 -18.36
N ILE A 44 9.08 16.62 -18.44
CA ILE A 44 10.01 16.01 -17.48
C ILE A 44 9.91 16.68 -16.10
N LEU A 45 9.62 17.98 -16.05
CA LEU A 45 9.47 18.71 -14.77
C LEU A 45 8.18 18.35 -14.02
N ILE A 46 7.14 17.87 -14.69
CA ILE A 46 5.88 17.45 -14.07
C ILE A 46 5.98 16.04 -13.47
N ALA A 47 6.94 15.23 -13.91
CA ALA A 47 7.10 13.84 -13.45
C ALA A 47 7.74 13.69 -12.06
N CYS A 48 8.33 14.74 -11.49
CA CYS A 48 9.07 14.68 -10.21
C CYS A 48 8.24 15.01 -8.95
N GLN A 49 6.95 15.30 -9.03
CA GLN A 49 6.18 15.80 -7.87
C GLN A 49 5.35 14.76 -7.11
N LYS A 50 5.41 13.47 -7.43
CA LYS A 50 4.47 12.48 -6.85
C LYS A 50 4.97 11.64 -5.67
N ALA A 51 6.19 11.82 -5.19
CA ALA A 51 6.67 11.01 -4.06
C ALA A 51 6.03 11.39 -2.71
N ASP A 52 5.58 12.63 -2.55
CA ASP A 52 5.00 13.12 -1.29
C ASP A 52 3.50 12.76 -1.12
N GLU A 53 2.80 12.38 -2.17
CA GLU A 53 1.37 11.99 -2.10
C GLU A 53 1.13 10.56 -1.56
N LEU A 54 2.19 9.78 -1.38
CA LEU A 54 2.07 8.40 -0.90
C LEU A 54 1.60 8.31 0.55
N TYR A 55 1.87 9.36 1.34
CA TYR A 55 1.56 9.38 2.77
C TYR A 55 0.41 10.32 3.09
N TYR A 56 -0.50 9.83 3.92
CA TYR A 56 -1.68 10.58 4.34
C TYR A 56 -1.32 11.61 5.42
N ARG A 57 -1.73 12.86 5.21
CA ARG A 57 -1.47 13.98 6.12
C ARG A 57 -2.73 14.53 6.81
N GLY A 58 -3.88 13.94 6.56
CA GLY A 58 -5.17 14.43 7.08
C GLY A 58 -5.43 14.07 8.54
N ALA A 59 -4.58 13.26 9.17
CA ALA A 59 -4.67 12.92 10.58
C ALA A 59 -3.29 12.97 11.21
N LEU A 60 -3.21 13.43 12.47
CA LEU A 60 -1.96 13.46 13.20
C LEU A 60 -1.54 12.04 13.58
N VAL A 61 -0.32 11.67 13.22
CA VAL A 61 0.33 10.45 13.69
C VAL A 61 1.69 10.79 14.30
N SER A 62 1.83 10.45 15.55
CA SER A 62 3.09 10.56 16.31
C SER A 62 3.11 9.40 17.31
N PHE A 63 3.66 8.28 16.87
CA PHE A 63 3.74 7.07 17.66
C PHE A 63 5.15 6.53 17.65
N THR A 64 5.74 6.36 18.82
CA THR A 64 7.03 5.70 18.99
C THR A 64 6.90 4.68 20.11
N TYR A 65 7.31 3.45 19.84
CA TYR A 65 7.27 2.38 20.82
C TYR A 65 8.63 1.68 20.88
N THR A 66 9.18 1.63 22.08
CA THR A 66 10.40 0.90 22.40
C THR A 66 10.07 -0.46 22.99
N TYR A 67 11.02 -1.39 22.93
CA TYR A 67 10.84 -2.77 23.42
C TYR A 67 9.77 -3.55 22.64
N THR A 68 9.76 -3.42 21.30
CA THR A 68 8.82 -4.11 20.42
C THR A 68 8.85 -5.64 20.62
N ASN A 69 9.99 -6.18 21.03
CA ASN A 69 10.19 -7.59 21.36
C ASN A 69 9.39 -8.07 22.59
N THR A 70 8.90 -7.17 23.44
CA THR A 70 8.08 -7.52 24.61
C THR A 70 6.59 -7.68 24.28
N VAL A 71 6.18 -7.31 23.06
CA VAL A 71 4.80 -7.42 22.57
C VAL A 71 4.79 -8.41 21.40
N PRO A 72 4.33 -9.65 21.64
CA PRO A 72 4.41 -10.75 20.65
C PRO A 72 3.74 -10.40 19.31
N GLU A 73 2.58 -9.72 19.34
CA GLU A 73 1.82 -9.31 18.15
C GLU A 73 2.60 -8.33 17.30
N LEU A 74 3.20 -7.33 17.95
CA LEU A 74 3.99 -6.31 17.27
C LEU A 74 5.31 -6.88 16.76
N ASN A 75 5.97 -7.71 17.56
CA ASN A 75 7.22 -8.37 17.17
C ASN A 75 7.01 -9.29 15.96
N ALA A 76 5.93 -10.06 15.93
CA ALA A 76 5.58 -10.90 14.78
C ALA A 76 5.32 -10.05 13.53
N ALA A 77 4.56 -8.97 13.67
CA ALA A 77 4.24 -8.06 12.55
C ALA A 77 5.47 -7.36 11.96
N LEU A 78 6.47 -7.05 12.79
CA LEU A 78 7.69 -6.37 12.35
C LEU A 78 8.76 -7.35 11.82
N GLY A 79 8.70 -8.62 12.21
CA GLY A 79 9.73 -9.62 11.90
C GLY A 79 9.29 -10.71 10.92
N SER A 80 8.00 -10.93 10.71
CA SER A 80 7.48 -12.02 9.88
C SER A 80 6.67 -11.49 8.70
N MET A 81 7.01 -11.95 7.49
CA MET A 81 6.31 -11.56 6.27
C MET A 81 4.84 -11.99 6.30
N GLY A 82 3.97 -11.09 5.87
CA GLY A 82 2.51 -11.31 5.80
C GLY A 82 1.79 -11.23 7.15
N GLU A 83 2.50 -10.99 8.25
CA GLU A 83 1.91 -10.78 9.57
C GLU A 83 1.65 -9.29 9.81
N PHE A 84 0.47 -9.00 10.37
CA PHE A 84 0.03 -7.64 10.67
C PHE A 84 -0.53 -7.55 12.09
N CYS A 85 -0.30 -6.39 12.71
CA CYS A 85 -0.78 -6.07 14.04
C CYS A 85 -1.54 -4.75 13.99
N THR A 86 -2.67 -4.67 14.69
CA THR A 86 -3.36 -3.41 14.94
C THR A 86 -2.89 -2.81 16.25
N ILE A 87 -2.72 -1.48 16.27
CA ILE A 87 -2.35 -0.71 17.46
C ILE A 87 -3.47 0.29 17.70
N ARG A 88 -4.06 0.22 18.87
CA ARG A 88 -5.09 1.16 19.32
C ARG A 88 -4.73 1.71 20.69
N MET A 89 -5.39 2.78 21.07
CA MET A 89 -5.30 3.33 22.39
C MET A 89 -6.69 3.29 23.04
N ASP A 90 -6.75 2.84 24.28
CA ASP A 90 -7.95 2.85 25.12
C ASP A 90 -7.58 3.40 26.50
N GLY A 91 -8.05 4.62 26.76
CA GLY A 91 -7.65 5.36 27.95
C GLY A 91 -6.13 5.54 28.03
N GLN A 92 -5.54 4.95 29.05
CA GLN A 92 -4.09 5.00 29.30
C GLN A 92 -3.36 3.72 28.87
N ASN A 93 -3.92 2.96 27.93
CA ASN A 93 -3.33 1.71 27.48
C ASN A 93 -3.18 1.66 25.96
N PHE A 94 -2.07 1.12 25.50
CA PHE A 94 -1.95 0.61 24.15
C PHE A 94 -2.50 -0.80 24.07
N ILE A 95 -3.28 -1.08 23.03
CA ILE A 95 -3.81 -2.40 22.71
C ILE A 95 -3.21 -2.84 21.39
N PHE A 96 -2.42 -3.90 21.44
CA PHE A 96 -1.81 -4.55 20.28
C PHE A 96 -2.58 -5.83 19.99
N SER A 97 -3.11 -5.98 18.79
CA SER A 97 -3.88 -7.17 18.42
C SER A 97 -3.48 -7.68 17.05
N ASN A 98 -3.37 -8.98 16.92
CA ASN A 98 -3.30 -9.68 15.65
C ASN A 98 -4.50 -10.61 15.48
N LEU A 99 -4.44 -11.56 14.53
CA LEU A 99 -5.51 -12.52 14.30
C LEU A 99 -5.69 -13.54 15.45
N LYS A 100 -4.70 -13.69 16.33
CA LYS A 100 -4.64 -14.78 17.31
C LYS A 100 -4.72 -14.29 18.75
N THR A 101 -4.02 -13.19 19.03
CA THR A 101 -3.79 -12.70 20.39
C THR A 101 -3.95 -11.19 20.50
N THR A 102 -4.12 -10.74 21.74
CA THR A 102 -4.18 -9.32 22.08
C THR A 102 -3.40 -9.09 23.35
N THR A 103 -2.46 -8.13 23.29
CA THR A 103 -1.69 -7.67 24.45
C THR A 103 -2.04 -6.22 24.77
N THR A 104 -2.30 -5.93 26.04
CA THR A 104 -2.52 -4.58 26.54
C THR A 104 -1.30 -4.13 27.32
N ARG A 105 -0.82 -2.90 27.05
CA ARG A 105 0.32 -2.28 27.74
C ARG A 105 -0.07 -0.88 28.23
N PRO A 106 0.18 -0.55 29.50
CA PRO A 106 -0.06 0.80 30.00
C PRO A 106 0.89 1.79 29.34
N LEU A 107 0.43 3.01 29.14
CA LEU A 107 1.29 4.10 28.73
C LEU A 107 2.34 4.35 29.81
N THR A 108 3.57 4.55 29.38
CA THR A 108 4.64 4.95 30.29
C THR A 108 4.57 6.46 30.58
N ALA A 109 5.29 6.93 31.58
CA ALA A 109 5.41 8.37 31.86
C ALA A 109 6.03 9.13 30.65
N ALA A 110 6.87 8.48 29.84
CA ALA A 110 7.40 9.05 28.63
C ALA A 110 6.31 9.19 27.55
N ASP A 111 5.48 8.15 27.35
CA ASP A 111 4.37 8.19 26.39
C ASP A 111 3.36 9.29 26.77
N THR A 112 3.04 9.41 28.03
CA THR A 112 2.11 10.43 28.53
C THR A 112 2.61 11.85 28.24
N ARG A 113 3.93 12.09 28.27
CA ARG A 113 4.51 13.40 27.96
C ARG A 113 4.47 13.75 26.48
N VAL A 114 4.63 12.74 25.63
CA VAL A 114 4.66 12.92 24.17
C VAL A 114 3.27 12.99 23.56
N HIS A 115 2.24 12.55 24.28
CA HIS A 115 0.85 12.47 23.80
C HIS A 115 0.76 11.74 22.45
N PRO A 116 0.91 10.40 22.43
CA PRO A 116 0.91 9.64 21.19
C PRO A 116 -0.40 9.84 20.43
N ALA A 117 -0.27 10.04 19.13
CA ALA A 117 -1.40 10.16 18.21
C ALA A 117 -1.35 9.00 17.20
N LEU A 118 -2.46 8.30 17.05
CA LEU A 118 -2.56 7.07 16.27
C LEU A 118 -3.43 7.23 15.00
N GLY A 119 -3.46 8.40 14.40
CA GLY A 119 -4.28 8.65 13.23
C GLY A 119 -5.77 8.81 13.55
N LEU A 120 -6.63 8.32 12.66
CA LEU A 120 -8.09 8.44 12.76
C LEU A 120 -8.71 7.42 13.72
N ALA A 121 -8.21 6.18 13.71
CA ALA A 121 -8.83 5.08 14.48
C ALA A 121 -7.81 4.11 15.09
N GLY A 122 -6.56 4.36 14.92
CA GLY A 122 -5.45 3.48 15.27
C GLY A 122 -4.59 3.13 14.06
N LEU A 123 -3.67 2.20 14.22
CA LEU A 123 -2.70 1.83 13.20
C LEU A 123 -2.79 0.35 12.87
N ILE A 124 -2.48 0.00 11.62
CA ILE A 124 -2.16 -1.35 11.18
C ILE A 124 -0.69 -1.34 10.77
N VAL A 125 0.10 -2.20 11.39
CA VAL A 125 1.54 -2.29 11.12
C VAL A 125 1.89 -3.71 10.72
N GLY A 126 2.78 -3.87 9.76
CA GLY A 126 3.23 -5.20 9.39
C GLY A 126 4.29 -5.21 8.30
N LEU A 127 4.82 -6.40 8.06
CA LEU A 127 5.80 -6.67 7.02
C LEU A 127 5.11 -7.36 5.84
N PRO A 128 4.88 -6.64 4.71
CA PRO A 128 4.22 -7.24 3.55
C PRO A 128 5.04 -8.39 2.96
N ASN A 129 4.34 -9.35 2.34
CA ASN A 129 4.97 -10.43 1.59
C ASN A 129 5.67 -9.93 0.33
N ILE A 130 5.19 -8.84 -0.25
CA ILE A 130 5.73 -8.22 -1.46
C ILE A 130 6.32 -6.88 -1.03
N PRO A 131 7.66 -6.71 -1.10
CA PRO A 131 8.28 -5.42 -0.82
C PRO A 131 7.79 -4.36 -1.79
N ASP A 132 7.50 -3.17 -1.30
CA ASP A 132 7.21 -2.02 -2.16
C ASP A 132 8.46 -1.65 -2.97
N VAL A 133 8.32 -1.59 -4.28
CA VAL A 133 9.38 -1.13 -5.16
C VAL A 133 9.53 0.38 -4.98
N GLY A 134 10.69 0.81 -4.48
CA GLY A 134 10.99 2.24 -4.26
C GLY A 134 10.55 2.77 -2.88
N ALA A 135 10.09 1.92 -1.97
CA ALA A 135 9.93 2.34 -0.59
C ALA A 135 11.29 2.55 0.08
N ASP A 136 11.36 3.59 0.91
CA ASP A 136 12.50 3.84 1.78
C ASP A 136 12.89 2.57 2.57
N VAL A 137 14.09 2.56 3.11
CA VAL A 137 14.83 1.47 3.77
C VAL A 137 14.00 0.52 4.66
N SER A 138 12.81 0.94 5.08
CA SER A 138 11.91 0.15 5.92
C SER A 138 11.01 -0.76 5.06
N ARG A 139 11.20 -2.07 5.18
CA ARG A 139 10.32 -3.06 4.57
C ARG A 139 8.93 -3.13 5.22
N VAL A 140 8.79 -2.59 6.43
CA VAL A 140 7.53 -2.55 7.16
C VAL A 140 6.63 -1.43 6.66
N THR A 141 5.33 -1.64 6.75
CA THR A 141 4.30 -0.68 6.35
C THR A 141 3.41 -0.30 7.53
N ALA A 142 2.89 0.91 7.49
CA ALA A 142 1.91 1.40 8.45
C ALA A 142 0.72 2.01 7.73
N PHE A 143 -0.49 1.61 8.11
CA PHE A 143 -1.75 2.15 7.61
C PHE A 143 -2.62 2.63 8.76
N ASP A 144 -3.55 3.53 8.46
CA ASP A 144 -4.62 3.86 9.40
C ASP A 144 -5.57 2.66 9.57
N LEU A 145 -6.06 2.45 10.77
CA LEU A 145 -7.06 1.43 11.06
C LEU A 145 -8.46 1.85 10.59
N ALA A 146 -8.68 3.13 10.29
CA ALA A 146 -9.92 3.61 9.70
C ALA A 146 -10.04 3.21 8.24
N CYS A 147 -11.23 2.77 7.85
CA CYS A 147 -11.55 2.56 6.45
C CYS A 147 -11.67 3.92 5.74
N PRO A 148 -11.05 4.12 4.56
CA PRO A 148 -11.17 5.35 3.77
C PRO A 148 -12.60 5.69 3.34
N CYS A 149 -13.55 4.76 3.47
CA CYS A 149 -14.96 5.05 3.23
C CYS A 149 -15.58 5.98 4.30
N TYR A 150 -14.81 6.37 5.31
CA TYR A 150 -15.31 7.29 6.35
C TYR A 150 -15.60 8.68 5.79
N ASP A 151 -14.94 9.09 4.72
CA ASP A 151 -15.22 10.36 4.03
C ASP A 151 -16.70 10.50 3.61
N ASP A 152 -17.39 9.34 3.45
CA ASP A 152 -18.82 9.27 3.12
C ASP A 152 -19.72 9.21 4.39
N TYR A 153 -19.12 9.19 5.58
CA TYR A 153 -19.81 8.99 6.87
C TYR A 153 -19.13 9.79 7.98
N ASP A 154 -19.90 10.29 8.91
CA ASP A 154 -19.41 11.15 10.00
C ASP A 154 -18.48 10.47 11.03
N THR A 155 -18.38 9.15 11.01
CA THR A 155 -17.57 8.40 11.99
C THR A 155 -16.64 7.40 11.31
N PRO A 156 -15.36 7.34 11.71
CA PRO A 156 -14.44 6.30 11.26
C PRO A 156 -14.96 4.90 11.57
N ARG A 157 -14.72 3.96 10.67
CA ARG A 157 -15.00 2.55 10.88
C ARG A 157 -13.72 1.76 10.89
N ASN A 158 -13.47 1.06 11.98
CA ASN A 158 -12.27 0.23 12.11
C ASN A 158 -12.31 -0.95 11.15
N LEU A 159 -11.19 -1.18 10.52
CA LEU A 159 -10.94 -2.36 9.72
C LEU A 159 -10.71 -3.56 10.62
N GLN A 160 -11.09 -4.72 10.12
CA GLN A 160 -10.86 -6.01 10.76
C GLN A 160 -9.79 -6.76 10.01
N LEU A 161 -8.71 -7.17 10.68
CA LEU A 161 -7.71 -8.03 10.06
C LEU A 161 -8.32 -9.37 9.65
N ARG A 162 -7.85 -9.86 8.49
CA ARG A 162 -8.19 -11.19 7.97
C ARG A 162 -6.91 -11.94 7.60
N PRO A 163 -6.96 -13.28 7.56
CA PRO A 163 -5.83 -14.10 7.14
C PRO A 163 -5.30 -13.70 5.77
N GLY A 164 -3.98 -13.90 5.55
CA GLY A 164 -3.34 -13.60 4.27
C GLY A 164 -2.94 -12.14 4.08
N GLY A 165 -2.95 -11.33 5.13
CA GLY A 165 -2.59 -9.91 5.06
C GLY A 165 -3.69 -9.06 4.43
N PHE A 166 -4.92 -9.34 4.77
CA PHE A 166 -6.09 -8.56 4.35
C PHE A 166 -6.72 -7.80 5.52
N ALA A 167 -7.40 -6.71 5.18
CA ALA A 167 -8.21 -5.94 6.13
C ALA A 167 -9.60 -5.69 5.54
N TYR A 168 -10.65 -5.90 6.31
CA TYR A 168 -12.04 -5.82 5.87
C TYR A 168 -12.81 -4.73 6.58
N CYS A 169 -13.62 -3.99 5.83
CA CYS A 169 -14.55 -3.02 6.35
C CYS A 169 -15.99 -3.56 6.33
N SER A 170 -16.59 -3.71 7.49
CA SER A 170 -17.98 -4.18 7.60
C SER A 170 -19.03 -3.18 7.09
N ARG A 171 -18.69 -1.90 6.92
CA ARG A 171 -19.61 -0.87 6.45
C ARG A 171 -19.71 -0.84 4.92
N CYS A 172 -18.56 -0.71 4.22
CA CYS A 172 -18.54 -0.65 2.76
C CYS A 172 -18.27 -2.00 2.09
N GLN A 173 -18.07 -3.05 2.88
CA GLN A 173 -17.82 -4.43 2.43
C GLN A 173 -16.58 -4.59 1.54
N ARG A 174 -15.64 -3.64 1.61
CA ARG A 174 -14.37 -3.72 0.89
C ARG A 174 -13.36 -4.54 1.68
N THR A 175 -12.59 -5.35 0.95
CA THR A 175 -11.40 -6.03 1.45
C THR A 175 -10.17 -5.33 0.87
N TYR A 176 -9.23 -4.97 1.71
CA TYR A 176 -7.98 -4.29 1.34
C TYR A 176 -6.82 -5.26 1.46
N ASN A 177 -5.89 -5.20 0.49
CA ASN A 177 -4.68 -6.02 0.50
C ASN A 177 -3.52 -5.23 1.13
N LEU A 178 -3.14 -5.60 2.35
CA LEU A 178 -2.05 -4.98 3.09
C LEU A 178 -0.68 -5.32 2.50
N ASN A 179 -0.56 -6.42 1.75
CA ASN A 179 0.66 -6.80 1.06
C ASN A 179 0.88 -6.00 -0.25
N SER A 180 -0.12 -5.27 -0.71
CA SER A 180 -0.09 -4.48 -1.94
C SER A 180 -0.56 -3.05 -1.64
N GLN A 181 0.17 -2.34 -0.80
CA GLN A 181 -0.05 -0.91 -0.50
C GLN A 181 -1.47 -0.55 -0.02
N GLY A 182 -2.21 -1.51 0.52
CA GLY A 182 -3.57 -1.28 1.02
C GLY A 182 -4.61 -0.98 -0.07
N ILE A 183 -4.42 -1.44 -1.30
CA ILE A 183 -5.40 -1.29 -2.37
C ILE A 183 -6.63 -2.16 -2.12
N VAL A 184 -7.77 -1.77 -2.70
CA VAL A 184 -8.99 -2.59 -2.67
C VAL A 184 -8.76 -3.87 -3.47
N ALA A 185 -8.87 -5.03 -2.82
CA ALA A 185 -8.76 -6.34 -3.43
C ALA A 185 -10.14 -6.90 -3.81
N GLU A 186 -11.17 -6.62 -3.00
CA GLU A 186 -12.54 -7.09 -3.22
C GLU A 186 -13.55 -6.01 -2.84
N GLY A 187 -14.70 -6.04 -3.49
CA GLY A 187 -15.79 -5.08 -3.31
C GLY A 187 -15.75 -3.97 -4.35
N GLN A 188 -16.53 -2.90 -4.11
CA GLN A 188 -16.58 -1.75 -5.02
C GLN A 188 -15.22 -1.03 -5.08
N PRO A 189 -14.76 -0.59 -6.25
CA PRO A 189 -13.56 0.21 -6.39
C PRO A 189 -13.59 1.42 -5.46
N GLY A 190 -12.43 1.84 -5.00
CA GLY A 190 -12.34 2.97 -4.08
C GLY A 190 -10.91 3.35 -3.75
N ARG A 191 -10.78 4.28 -2.83
CA ARG A 191 -9.50 4.78 -2.34
C ARG A 191 -8.74 3.67 -1.60
N SER A 192 -7.41 3.62 -1.76
CA SER A 192 -6.52 2.76 -0.96
C SER A 192 -6.49 3.22 0.50
N LEU A 193 -5.99 2.36 1.39
CA LEU A 193 -5.80 2.70 2.80
C LEU A 193 -4.88 3.92 2.96
N TYR A 194 -5.14 4.73 3.98
CA TYR A 194 -4.26 5.82 4.37
C TYR A 194 -2.95 5.25 4.91
N ARG A 195 -1.83 5.66 4.33
CA ARG A 195 -0.51 5.17 4.66
C ARG A 195 0.28 6.22 5.43
N TYR A 196 1.13 5.77 6.37
CA TYR A 196 2.00 6.59 7.18
C TYR A 196 3.46 6.19 7.01
N ARG A 197 4.36 7.13 7.32
CA ARG A 197 5.80 6.85 7.36
C ARG A 197 6.11 5.98 8.58
N ILE A 198 6.89 4.94 8.38
CA ILE A 198 7.31 4.04 9.46
C ILE A 198 8.80 3.80 9.38
N THR A 199 9.45 3.85 10.53
CA THR A 199 10.86 3.46 10.69
C THR A 199 10.94 2.39 11.76
N TYR A 200 11.60 1.30 11.46
CA TYR A 200 11.83 0.21 12.40
C TYR A 200 13.32 -0.02 12.58
N ASN A 201 13.78 0.09 13.82
CA ASN A 201 15.15 -0.26 14.23
C ASN A 201 15.12 -1.58 15.00
N ALA A 202 15.49 -2.68 14.32
CA ALA A 202 15.50 -4.01 14.91
C ALA A 202 16.54 -4.14 16.06
N PHE A 203 17.68 -3.46 15.95
CA PHE A 203 18.71 -3.50 17.01
C PHE A 203 18.25 -2.77 18.28
N GLY A 204 17.58 -1.65 18.12
CA GLY A 204 17.03 -0.86 19.23
C GLY A 204 15.63 -1.31 19.68
N ASN A 205 15.04 -2.33 19.04
CA ASN A 205 13.67 -2.75 19.27
C ASN A 205 12.68 -1.58 19.31
N THR A 206 12.84 -0.63 18.38
CA THR A 206 12.05 0.59 18.35
C THR A 206 11.36 0.77 17.01
N VAL A 207 10.07 1.06 17.04
CA VAL A 207 9.29 1.46 15.89
C VAL A 207 8.80 2.89 16.06
N SER A 208 8.89 3.71 15.01
CA SER A 208 8.37 5.07 14.97
C SER A 208 7.51 5.27 13.74
N ILE A 209 6.32 5.86 13.93
CA ILE A 209 5.34 6.12 12.87
C ILE A 209 4.95 7.58 12.92
N THR A 210 5.03 8.24 11.76
CA THR A 210 4.73 9.67 11.61
C THR A 210 4.02 9.93 10.28
N ASN A 211 3.44 11.09 10.14
CA ASN A 211 2.90 11.58 8.87
C ASN A 211 3.69 12.76 8.32
#